data_6409c25a3b8bef6ca9d50b1198da79c6
#
_entry.id   6409c25a3b8bef6ca9d50b1198da79c6
#
_cell.length_a   1.000
_cell.length_b   1.000
_cell.length_c   1.000
_cell.angle_alpha   90.00
_cell.angle_beta   90.00
_cell.angle_gamma   90.00
#
_symmetry.space_group_name_H-M   'P 1'
#
loop_
_entity.id
_entity.type
_entity.pdbx_description
1 polymer ?
#
loop_
_entity_poly.entity_id
_entity_poly.type
_entity_poly.pdbx_seq_one_letter_code
_entity_poly.pdbx_strand_id
1 'polypeptide(L)'
;MAQMITREMGKPINQARAEVAKSANLCDWYAEHGPAMLKAEPTLVENQQAVIEYRPLGTILAIMPWNFPLWQVMRGAVPIILAGNGYLLKHAPNVMGCAQLIAQVFKDAGIPQGVYGWLNADNDGVSQMIKDSRIAAVTVTGSVRAGAAIGAQAGAALKKCVLELGGSDPFIVLNDADLELAVKAAVAGRCLLYTSPSPRDTERS
;
A
#
# COMPACT_ATOMS: atom_id res chain seq x y z
N MET A 1 15.49 4.10 7.96
CA MET A 1 14.05 4.16 7.68
C MET A 1 13.26 4.80 8.82
N ALA A 2 13.17 4.27 10.05
CA ALA A 2 12.32 4.83 11.13
C ALA A 2 12.56 6.32 11.42
N GLN A 3 13.82 6.74 11.47
CA GLN A 3 14.18 8.16 11.67
C GLN A 3 13.69 9.04 10.51
N MET A 4 13.71 8.54 9.26
CA MET A 4 13.20 9.28 8.11
C MET A 4 11.69 9.45 8.19
N ILE A 5 10.95 8.39 8.55
CA ILE A 5 9.50 8.44 8.80
C ILE A 5 9.18 9.53 9.82
N THR A 6 9.86 9.52 10.99
CA THR A 6 9.65 10.55 12.02
C THR A 6 9.96 11.95 11.49
N ARG A 7 11.03 12.13 10.71
CA ARG A 7 11.44 13.42 10.17
C ARG A 7 10.44 13.99 9.16
N GLU A 8 9.93 13.15 8.28
CA GLU A 8 9.09 13.61 7.15
C GLU A 8 7.61 13.76 7.49
N MET A 9 7.09 12.93 8.41
CA MET A 9 5.65 12.95 8.69
C MET A 9 5.30 12.99 10.19
N GLY A 10 6.28 13.14 11.08
CA GLY A 10 6.05 13.39 12.51
C GLY A 10 5.66 12.16 13.33
N LYS A 11 5.67 10.95 12.78
CA LYS A 11 5.34 9.74 13.54
C LYS A 11 6.30 9.54 14.72
N PRO A 12 5.81 9.24 15.94
CA PRO A 12 6.66 8.90 17.09
C PRO A 12 7.63 7.77 16.72
N ILE A 13 8.90 7.91 17.16
CA ILE A 13 9.99 7.01 16.72
C ILE A 13 9.74 5.54 17.05
N ASN A 14 9.09 5.23 18.17
CA ASN A 14 8.71 3.85 18.53
C ASN A 14 7.67 3.28 17.57
N GLN A 15 6.69 4.07 17.14
CA GLN A 15 5.69 3.66 16.14
C GLN A 15 6.33 3.54 14.76
N ALA A 16 7.27 4.42 14.41
CA ALA A 16 8.03 4.31 13.17
C ALA A 16 8.89 3.03 13.14
N ARG A 17 9.50 2.66 14.27
CA ARG A 17 10.22 1.38 14.40
C ARG A 17 9.29 0.17 14.28
N ALA A 18 8.10 0.23 14.89
CA ALA A 18 7.08 -0.81 14.78
C ALA A 18 6.58 -0.97 13.32
N GLU A 19 6.44 0.13 12.57
CA GLU A 19 6.10 0.08 11.15
C GLU A 19 7.19 -0.63 10.32
N VAL A 20 8.46 -0.35 10.60
CA VAL A 20 9.58 -1.03 9.94
C VAL A 20 9.56 -2.53 10.25
N ALA A 21 9.41 -2.92 11.52
CA ALA A 21 9.33 -4.32 11.93
C ALA A 21 8.15 -5.05 11.28
N LYS A 22 6.97 -4.41 11.26
CA LYS A 22 5.78 -4.95 10.59
C LYS A 22 6.02 -5.18 9.10
N SER A 23 6.72 -4.27 8.45
CA SER A 23 7.04 -4.39 7.01
C SER A 23 8.05 -5.52 6.74
N ALA A 24 9.03 -5.72 7.63
CA ALA A 24 9.96 -6.85 7.54
C ALA A 24 9.23 -8.19 7.71
N ASN A 25 8.39 -8.32 8.74
CA ASN A 25 7.59 -9.53 8.96
C ASN A 25 6.69 -9.87 7.76
N LEU A 26 6.17 -8.87 7.05
CA LEU A 26 5.43 -9.09 5.81
C LEU A 26 6.30 -9.73 4.72
N CYS A 27 7.55 -9.26 4.58
CA CYS A 27 8.48 -9.83 3.61
C CYS A 27 8.79 -11.30 3.95
N ASP A 28 9.06 -11.60 5.22
CA ASP A 28 9.32 -12.96 5.69
C ASP A 28 8.12 -13.88 5.41
N TRP A 29 6.92 -13.40 5.71
CA TRP A 29 5.70 -14.16 5.45
C TRP A 29 5.52 -14.48 3.95
N TYR A 30 5.72 -13.50 3.07
CA TYR A 30 5.60 -13.73 1.63
C TYR A 30 6.75 -14.58 1.07
N ALA A 31 7.95 -14.52 1.65
CA ALA A 31 9.05 -15.40 1.27
C ALA A 31 8.71 -16.87 1.53
N GLU A 32 8.04 -17.15 2.65
CA GLU A 32 7.62 -18.50 3.03
C GLU A 32 6.39 -18.98 2.25
N HIS A 33 5.34 -18.17 2.17
CA HIS A 33 4.02 -18.60 1.69
C HIS A 33 3.76 -18.24 0.23
N GLY A 34 4.35 -17.16 -0.27
CA GLY A 34 4.05 -16.59 -1.57
C GLY A 34 4.28 -17.55 -2.76
N PRO A 35 5.38 -18.31 -2.82
CA PRO A 35 5.58 -19.28 -3.90
C PRO A 35 4.47 -20.30 -4.03
N ALA A 36 3.87 -20.72 -2.91
CA ALA A 36 2.76 -21.67 -2.92
C ALA A 36 1.46 -21.05 -3.47
N MET A 37 1.25 -19.76 -3.23
CA MET A 37 0.07 -19.01 -3.69
C MET A 37 0.06 -18.79 -5.22
N LEU A 38 1.21 -18.92 -5.87
CA LEU A 38 1.36 -18.69 -7.32
C LEU A 38 1.42 -20.00 -8.11
N LYS A 39 1.31 -21.16 -7.45
CA LYS A 39 1.28 -22.44 -8.14
C LYS A 39 0.04 -22.55 -9.01
N ALA A 40 0.21 -23.19 -10.18
CA ALA A 40 -0.91 -23.53 -11.03
C ALA A 40 -1.90 -24.43 -10.27
N GLU A 41 -3.18 -24.13 -10.38
CA GLU A 41 -4.26 -24.86 -9.72
C GLU A 41 -4.97 -25.75 -10.76
N PRO A 42 -5.05 -27.09 -10.54
CA PRO A 42 -5.84 -27.94 -11.41
C PRO A 42 -7.33 -27.59 -11.29
N THR A 43 -8.02 -27.56 -12.41
CA THR A 43 -9.47 -27.37 -12.43
C THR A 43 -10.16 -28.59 -13.05
N LEU A 44 -11.35 -28.89 -12.53
CA LEU A 44 -12.12 -30.03 -13.02
C LEU A 44 -12.89 -29.60 -14.29
N VAL A 45 -12.42 -30.14 -15.42
CA VAL A 45 -13.14 -30.07 -16.69
C VAL A 45 -13.31 -31.49 -17.20
N GLU A 46 -14.52 -31.89 -17.47
CA GLU A 46 -14.84 -33.26 -17.89
C GLU A 46 -14.05 -33.64 -19.15
N ASN A 47 -13.33 -34.76 -19.10
CA ASN A 47 -12.49 -35.29 -20.16
C ASN A 47 -11.34 -34.38 -20.67
N GLN A 48 -10.90 -33.39 -19.85
CA GLN A 48 -9.80 -32.49 -20.19
C GLN A 48 -8.90 -32.24 -18.99
N GLN A 49 -7.61 -31.99 -19.25
CA GLN A 49 -6.68 -31.43 -18.30
C GLN A 49 -6.70 -29.90 -18.43
N ALA A 50 -7.16 -29.21 -17.40
CA ALA A 50 -7.18 -27.77 -17.36
C ALA A 50 -6.54 -27.25 -16.06
N VAL A 51 -5.86 -26.12 -16.14
CA VAL A 51 -5.20 -25.47 -15.00
C VAL A 51 -5.47 -23.98 -15.02
N ILE A 52 -5.51 -23.38 -13.82
CA ILE A 52 -5.51 -21.92 -13.64
C ILE A 52 -4.05 -21.54 -13.39
N GLU A 53 -3.50 -20.67 -14.21
CA GLU A 53 -2.15 -20.14 -14.05
C GLU A 53 -2.19 -18.64 -13.72
N TYR A 54 -1.32 -18.22 -12.81
CA TYR A 54 -1.11 -16.81 -12.47
C TYR A 54 0.03 -16.26 -13.33
N ARG A 55 -0.27 -15.20 -14.10
CA ARG A 55 0.68 -14.55 -15.00
C ARG A 55 0.82 -13.07 -14.63
N PRO A 56 2.03 -12.47 -14.72
CA PRO A 56 2.22 -11.06 -14.47
C PRO A 56 1.43 -10.21 -15.47
N LEU A 57 0.87 -9.09 -15.00
CA LEU A 57 0.18 -8.10 -15.82
C LEU A 57 1.15 -7.15 -16.53
N GLY A 58 2.25 -6.81 -15.86
CA GLY A 58 3.20 -5.80 -16.30
C GLY A 58 3.54 -4.80 -15.18
N THR A 59 3.77 -3.54 -15.52
CA THR A 59 4.08 -2.51 -14.53
C THR A 59 2.82 -1.97 -13.84
N ILE A 60 2.82 -1.98 -12.52
CA ILE A 60 1.73 -1.46 -11.69
C ILE A 60 2.12 -0.08 -11.16
N LEU A 61 1.32 0.95 -11.47
CA LEU A 61 1.46 2.28 -10.88
C LEU A 61 0.82 2.27 -9.49
N ALA A 62 1.61 2.56 -8.47
CA ALA A 62 1.19 2.61 -7.08
C ALA A 62 1.22 4.05 -6.56
N ILE A 63 0.06 4.56 -6.13
CA ILE A 63 -0.11 5.91 -5.58
C ILE A 63 -0.38 5.76 -4.10
N MET A 64 0.62 6.13 -3.25
CA MET A 64 0.61 5.82 -1.84
C MET A 64 0.63 7.07 -0.97
N PRO A 65 -0.10 7.05 0.18
CA PRO A 65 -0.22 8.18 1.10
C PRO A 65 0.97 8.27 2.06
N TRP A 66 1.00 9.35 2.83
CA TRP A 66 2.08 9.68 3.75
C TRP A 66 1.96 9.06 5.15
N ASN A 67 0.79 8.58 5.55
CA ASN A 67 0.50 8.22 6.94
C ASN A 67 1.20 6.94 7.45
N PHE A 68 1.50 6.00 6.56
CA PHE A 68 2.36 4.84 6.78
C PHE A 68 3.31 4.68 5.59
N PRO A 69 4.36 5.52 5.51
CA PRO A 69 5.13 5.69 4.27
C PRO A 69 5.91 4.44 3.85
N LEU A 70 6.25 3.55 4.78
CA LEU A 70 6.85 2.26 4.45
C LEU A 70 5.78 1.17 4.28
N TRP A 71 4.89 1.02 5.26
CA TRP A 71 3.92 -0.07 5.27
C TRP A 71 3.00 -0.08 4.06
N GLN A 72 2.46 1.08 3.67
CA GLN A 72 1.55 1.16 2.52
C GLN A 72 2.25 0.76 1.21
N VAL A 73 3.53 1.08 1.07
CA VAL A 73 4.32 0.68 -0.08
C VAL A 73 4.61 -0.82 -0.04
N MET A 74 5.15 -1.34 1.08
CA MET A 74 5.55 -2.74 1.19
C MET A 74 4.37 -3.70 1.07
N ARG A 75 3.21 -3.35 1.64
CA ARG A 75 1.97 -4.11 1.54
C ARG A 75 1.54 -4.38 0.09
N GLY A 76 1.77 -3.42 -0.80
CA GLY A 76 1.50 -3.57 -2.24
C GLY A 76 2.68 -4.13 -3.01
N ALA A 77 3.89 -3.57 -2.80
CA ALA A 77 5.07 -3.89 -3.60
C ALA A 77 5.49 -5.37 -3.49
N VAL A 78 5.50 -5.92 -2.26
CA VAL A 78 5.97 -7.28 -2.04
C VAL A 78 5.15 -8.33 -2.82
N PRO A 79 3.81 -8.41 -2.67
CA PRO A 79 3.04 -9.39 -3.44
C PRO A 79 3.00 -9.09 -4.95
N ILE A 80 3.02 -7.82 -5.36
CA ILE A 80 3.01 -7.43 -6.77
C ILE A 80 4.32 -7.88 -7.45
N ILE A 81 5.47 -7.63 -6.83
CA ILE A 81 6.78 -8.04 -7.36
C ILE A 81 6.92 -9.56 -7.32
N LEU A 82 6.48 -10.21 -6.24
CA LEU A 82 6.49 -11.66 -6.12
C LEU A 82 5.69 -12.34 -7.25
N ALA A 83 4.56 -11.74 -7.64
CA ALA A 83 3.75 -12.20 -8.77
C ALA A 83 4.36 -11.86 -10.15
N GLY A 84 5.62 -11.40 -10.21
CA GLY A 84 6.37 -11.13 -11.44
C GLY A 84 6.08 -9.78 -12.09
N ASN A 85 5.38 -8.86 -11.41
CA ASN A 85 5.08 -7.53 -11.94
C ASN A 85 6.17 -6.51 -11.59
N GLY A 86 6.27 -5.44 -12.38
CA GLY A 86 7.00 -4.23 -12.00
C GLY A 86 6.16 -3.35 -11.08
N TYR A 87 6.81 -2.64 -10.17
CA TYR A 87 6.17 -1.70 -9.24
C TYR A 87 6.74 -0.30 -9.40
N LEU A 88 5.90 0.65 -9.81
CA LEU A 88 6.27 2.06 -9.97
C LEU A 88 5.55 2.90 -8.91
N LEU A 89 6.31 3.36 -7.92
CA LEU A 89 5.78 4.16 -6.81
C LEU A 89 5.68 5.64 -7.16
N LYS A 90 4.50 6.21 -7.03
CA LYS A 90 4.29 7.65 -6.82
C LYS A 90 3.90 7.86 -5.36
N HIS A 91 4.84 8.32 -4.55
CA HIS A 91 4.58 8.57 -3.13
C HIS A 91 3.98 9.95 -2.88
N ALA A 92 3.45 10.17 -1.67
CA ALA A 92 3.03 11.51 -1.25
C ALA A 92 4.25 12.45 -1.21
N PRO A 93 4.10 13.74 -1.61
CA PRO A 93 5.23 14.64 -1.81
C PRO A 93 6.01 14.96 -0.53
N ASN A 94 5.39 14.80 0.64
CA ASN A 94 6.02 15.05 1.94
C ASN A 94 6.82 13.87 2.51
N VAL A 95 6.92 12.73 1.79
CA VAL A 95 7.65 11.52 2.25
C VAL A 95 8.58 10.96 1.16
N MET A 96 9.19 11.85 0.38
CA MET A 96 10.06 11.46 -0.73
C MET A 96 11.39 10.84 -0.29
N GLY A 97 11.91 11.20 0.88
CA GLY A 97 13.08 10.55 1.48
C GLY A 97 12.78 9.11 1.87
N CYS A 98 11.55 8.83 2.34
CA CYS A 98 11.10 7.45 2.54
C CYS A 98 11.04 6.69 1.20
N ALA A 99 10.52 7.28 0.13
CA ALA A 99 10.51 6.66 -1.20
C ALA A 99 11.91 6.30 -1.69
N GLN A 100 12.88 7.21 -1.52
CA GLN A 100 14.28 6.98 -1.86
C GLN A 100 14.92 5.85 -1.05
N LEU A 101 14.68 5.83 0.27
CA LEU A 101 15.20 4.78 1.14
C LEU A 101 14.58 3.41 0.83
N ILE A 102 13.31 3.35 0.45
CA ILE A 102 12.67 2.10 0.02
C ILE A 102 13.34 1.58 -1.25
N ALA A 103 13.62 2.46 -2.23
CA ALA A 103 14.34 2.06 -3.44
C ALA A 103 15.73 1.52 -3.13
N GLN A 104 16.43 2.12 -2.16
CA GLN A 104 17.73 1.61 -1.72
C GLN A 104 17.60 0.22 -1.06
N VAL A 105 16.57 -0.01 -0.25
CA VAL A 105 16.30 -1.34 0.36
C VAL A 105 16.10 -2.41 -0.72
N PHE A 106 15.29 -2.15 -1.74
CA PHE A 106 15.08 -3.09 -2.85
C PHE A 106 16.38 -3.36 -3.63
N LYS A 107 17.17 -2.31 -3.86
CA LYS A 107 18.49 -2.43 -4.52
C LYS A 107 19.45 -3.27 -3.69
N ASP A 108 19.57 -3.00 -2.39
CA ASP A 108 20.47 -3.73 -1.48
C ASP A 108 20.04 -5.19 -1.31
N ALA A 109 18.74 -5.48 -1.43
CA ALA A 109 18.19 -6.83 -1.46
C ALA A 109 18.44 -7.58 -2.78
N GLY A 110 19.08 -6.93 -3.78
CA GLY A 110 19.39 -7.58 -5.05
C GLY A 110 18.23 -7.68 -6.04
N ILE A 111 17.15 -6.93 -5.82
CA ILE A 111 16.05 -6.87 -6.79
C ILE A 111 16.57 -6.29 -8.13
N PRO A 112 16.31 -6.94 -9.28
CA PRO A 112 16.80 -6.50 -10.57
C PRO A 112 16.36 -5.07 -10.90
N GLN A 113 17.25 -4.33 -11.57
CA GLN A 113 16.95 -2.97 -12.00
C GLN A 113 15.71 -2.95 -12.89
N GLY A 114 14.80 -2.01 -12.64
CA GLY A 114 13.55 -1.84 -13.40
C GLY A 114 12.35 -2.59 -12.81
N VAL A 115 12.53 -3.49 -11.85
CA VAL A 115 11.41 -4.16 -11.17
C VAL A 115 10.74 -3.25 -10.16
N TYR A 116 11.50 -2.48 -9.39
CA TYR A 116 10.99 -1.43 -8.50
C TYR A 116 11.52 -0.08 -8.94
N GLY A 117 10.64 0.89 -9.04
CA GLY A 117 10.97 2.27 -9.32
C GLY A 117 10.11 3.25 -8.51
N TRP A 118 10.58 4.49 -8.38
CA TRP A 118 9.81 5.57 -7.79
C TRP A 118 10.00 6.86 -8.56
N LEU A 119 9.03 7.74 -8.45
CA LEU A 119 9.09 9.04 -9.11
C LEU A 119 8.36 10.09 -8.26
N ASN A 120 8.79 11.33 -8.43
CA ASN A 120 8.08 12.50 -7.94
C ASN A 120 7.30 13.11 -9.11
N ALA A 121 5.98 12.95 -9.07
CA ALA A 121 5.08 13.48 -10.09
C ALA A 121 3.92 14.22 -9.44
N ASP A 122 3.44 15.24 -10.12
CA ASP A 122 2.19 15.92 -9.83
C ASP A 122 0.97 15.13 -10.36
N ASN A 123 -0.21 15.70 -10.23
CA ASN A 123 -1.45 15.05 -10.66
C ASN A 123 -1.52 14.91 -12.18
N ASP A 124 -0.96 15.83 -12.93
CA ASP A 124 -0.94 15.79 -14.40
C ASP A 124 0.00 14.68 -14.89
N GLY A 125 1.17 14.55 -14.29
CA GLY A 125 2.08 13.44 -14.54
C GLY A 125 1.45 12.07 -14.22
N VAL A 126 0.72 11.96 -13.11
CA VAL A 126 -0.06 10.74 -12.77
C VAL A 126 -1.09 10.45 -13.86
N SER A 127 -1.83 11.47 -14.31
CA SER A 127 -2.85 11.31 -15.35
C SER A 127 -2.26 10.85 -16.69
N GLN A 128 -1.07 11.32 -17.03
CA GLN A 128 -0.34 10.87 -18.22
C GLN A 128 0.11 9.41 -18.08
N MET A 129 0.64 9.03 -16.92
CA MET A 129 1.07 7.65 -16.65
C MET A 129 -0.10 6.66 -16.70
N ILE A 130 -1.27 7.03 -16.17
CA ILE A 130 -2.45 6.16 -16.25
C ILE A 130 -2.83 5.86 -17.68
N LYS A 131 -2.63 6.80 -18.61
CA LYS A 131 -2.90 6.62 -20.05
C LYS A 131 -1.80 5.85 -20.78
N ASP A 132 -0.58 5.78 -20.24
CA ASP A 132 0.57 5.15 -20.87
C ASP A 132 0.36 3.63 -20.98
N SER A 133 0.55 3.06 -22.17
CA SER A 133 0.36 1.62 -22.43
C SER A 133 1.32 0.71 -21.65
N ARG A 134 2.45 1.24 -21.17
CA ARG A 134 3.41 0.51 -20.32
C ARG A 134 2.89 0.27 -18.89
N ILE A 135 1.91 1.03 -18.44
CA ILE A 135 1.25 0.81 -17.14
C ILE A 135 0.08 -0.14 -17.35
N ALA A 136 0.15 -1.31 -16.73
CA ALA A 136 -0.86 -2.36 -16.87
C ALA A 136 -2.06 -2.20 -15.90
N ALA A 137 -1.81 -1.68 -14.69
CA ALA A 137 -2.84 -1.47 -13.68
C ALA A 137 -2.43 -0.36 -12.71
N VAL A 138 -3.37 0.08 -11.87
CA VAL A 138 -3.16 1.13 -10.89
C VAL A 138 -3.60 0.64 -9.51
N THR A 139 -2.84 0.95 -8.47
CA THR A 139 -3.24 0.76 -7.08
C THR A 139 -3.13 2.07 -6.32
N VAL A 140 -4.16 2.41 -5.56
CA VAL A 140 -4.26 3.68 -4.84
C VAL A 140 -4.64 3.40 -3.39
N THR A 141 -3.88 3.96 -2.47
CA THR A 141 -4.31 4.15 -1.08
C THR A 141 -4.39 5.63 -0.80
N GLY A 142 -5.55 6.12 -0.38
CA GLY A 142 -5.72 7.55 -0.16
C GLY A 142 -7.15 7.99 0.15
N SER A 143 -7.46 9.27 -0.10
CA SER A 143 -8.79 9.80 0.12
C SER A 143 -9.79 9.29 -0.91
N VAL A 144 -11.09 9.28 -0.55
CA VAL A 144 -12.18 8.93 -1.47
C VAL A 144 -12.14 9.80 -2.73
N ARG A 145 -11.86 11.10 -2.59
CA ARG A 145 -11.72 12.03 -3.72
C ARG A 145 -10.60 11.59 -4.68
N ALA A 146 -9.42 11.26 -4.15
CA ALA A 146 -8.31 10.78 -4.97
C ALA A 146 -8.65 9.45 -5.66
N GLY A 147 -9.24 8.51 -4.92
CA GLY A 147 -9.68 7.23 -5.45
C GLY A 147 -10.69 7.36 -6.59
N ALA A 148 -11.69 8.23 -6.43
CA ALA A 148 -12.69 8.50 -7.47
C ALA A 148 -12.05 9.08 -8.74
N ALA A 149 -11.15 10.06 -8.60
CA ALA A 149 -10.47 10.69 -9.73
C ALA A 149 -9.55 9.71 -10.48
N ILE A 150 -8.79 8.88 -9.76
CA ILE A 150 -7.89 7.88 -10.34
C ILE A 150 -8.69 6.72 -10.94
N GLY A 151 -9.71 6.23 -10.22
CA GLY A 151 -10.57 5.15 -10.70
C GLY A 151 -11.28 5.49 -12.01
N ALA A 152 -11.78 6.71 -12.15
CA ALA A 152 -12.38 7.20 -13.39
C ALA A 152 -11.37 7.18 -14.57
N GLN A 153 -10.12 7.64 -14.32
CA GLN A 153 -9.08 7.65 -15.35
C GLN A 153 -8.62 6.23 -15.73
N ALA A 154 -8.45 5.35 -14.72
CA ALA A 154 -8.08 3.95 -14.95
C ALA A 154 -9.17 3.21 -15.73
N GLY A 155 -10.45 3.43 -15.39
CA GLY A 155 -11.59 2.87 -16.12
C GLY A 155 -11.67 3.36 -17.57
N ALA A 156 -11.45 4.67 -17.80
CA ALA A 156 -11.39 5.21 -19.16
C ALA A 156 -10.24 4.62 -19.99
N ALA A 157 -9.13 4.23 -19.33
CA ALA A 157 -8.00 3.55 -19.97
C ALA A 157 -8.13 2.02 -19.99
N LEU A 158 -9.25 1.45 -19.55
CA LEU A 158 -9.53 0.01 -19.42
C LEU A 158 -8.50 -0.75 -18.57
N LYS A 159 -7.97 -0.08 -17.53
CA LYS A 159 -6.98 -0.66 -16.62
C LYS A 159 -7.62 -1.10 -15.31
N LYS A 160 -7.17 -2.24 -14.79
CA LYS A 160 -7.54 -2.66 -13.43
C LYS A 160 -7.11 -1.59 -12.42
N CYS A 161 -7.99 -1.31 -11.45
CA CYS A 161 -7.71 -0.36 -10.40
C CYS A 161 -8.08 -0.97 -9.04
N VAL A 162 -7.12 -0.98 -8.11
CA VAL A 162 -7.33 -1.37 -6.71
C VAL A 162 -7.38 -0.09 -5.88
N LEU A 163 -8.47 0.10 -5.15
CA LEU A 163 -8.73 1.31 -4.38
C LEU A 163 -8.84 0.95 -2.89
N GLU A 164 -7.89 1.44 -2.09
CA GLU A 164 -7.89 1.38 -0.64
C GLU A 164 -8.13 2.79 -0.11
N LEU A 165 -9.37 3.08 0.24
CA LEU A 165 -9.81 4.44 0.52
C LEU A 165 -10.13 4.65 2.00
N GLY A 166 -10.45 5.89 2.36
CA GLY A 166 -10.86 6.25 3.70
C GLY A 166 -12.16 5.56 4.12
N GLY A 167 -12.25 5.28 5.39
CA GLY A 167 -13.42 4.70 6.03
C GLY A 167 -13.41 5.02 7.52
N SER A 168 -14.45 4.61 8.22
CA SER A 168 -14.56 4.73 9.68
C SER A 168 -15.11 3.41 10.22
N ASP A 169 -14.24 2.68 10.90
CA ASP A 169 -14.64 1.42 11.52
C ASP A 169 -15.42 1.68 12.82
N PRO A 170 -16.47 0.92 13.11
CA PRO A 170 -17.21 1.04 14.37
C PRO A 170 -16.38 0.49 15.53
N PHE A 171 -16.38 1.19 16.66
CA PHE A 171 -15.88 0.70 17.92
C PHE A 171 -17.06 0.41 18.85
N ILE A 172 -17.36 -0.87 19.03
CA ILE A 172 -18.57 -1.32 19.76
C ILE A 172 -18.16 -1.78 21.15
N VAL A 173 -18.75 -1.16 22.19
CA VAL A 173 -18.58 -1.55 23.59
C VAL A 173 -19.88 -2.18 24.06
N LEU A 174 -19.84 -3.45 24.38
CA LEU A 174 -21.00 -4.18 24.91
C LEU A 174 -21.21 -3.89 26.40
N ASN A 175 -22.41 -4.21 26.92
CA ASN A 175 -22.77 -3.91 28.31
C ASN A 175 -21.93 -4.68 29.37
N ASP A 176 -21.35 -5.80 28.97
CA ASP A 176 -20.47 -6.67 29.78
C ASP A 176 -19.00 -6.47 29.53
N ALA A 177 -18.61 -5.43 28.76
CA ALA A 177 -17.21 -5.15 28.44
C ALA A 177 -16.44 -4.65 29.67
N ASP A 178 -15.15 -5.03 29.74
CA ASP A 178 -14.20 -4.39 30.66
C ASP A 178 -13.95 -2.94 30.20
N LEU A 179 -14.50 -1.98 30.93
CA LEU A 179 -14.44 -0.56 30.58
C LEU A 179 -13.01 0.00 30.60
N GLU A 180 -12.14 -0.48 31.50
CA GLU A 180 -10.74 -0.02 31.53
C GLU A 180 -9.99 -0.49 30.28
N LEU A 181 -10.19 -1.73 29.87
CA LEU A 181 -9.63 -2.27 28.65
C LEU A 181 -10.20 -1.57 27.42
N ALA A 182 -11.50 -1.34 27.38
CA ALA A 182 -12.17 -0.64 26.29
C ALA A 182 -11.63 0.79 26.10
N VAL A 183 -11.45 1.54 27.19
CA VAL A 183 -10.85 2.89 27.15
C VAL A 183 -9.41 2.84 26.63
N LYS A 184 -8.59 1.93 27.15
CA LYS A 184 -7.21 1.75 26.69
C LYS A 184 -7.14 1.40 25.19
N ALA A 185 -8.00 0.49 24.75
CA ALA A 185 -8.08 0.09 23.34
C ALA A 185 -8.54 1.25 22.44
N ALA A 186 -9.57 2.00 22.86
CA ALA A 186 -10.06 3.17 22.11
C ALA A 186 -8.99 4.25 21.95
N VAL A 187 -8.28 4.59 23.03
CA VAL A 187 -7.19 5.57 23.01
C VAL A 187 -6.05 5.07 22.12
N ALA A 188 -5.61 3.82 22.30
CA ALA A 188 -4.54 3.24 21.49
C ALA A 188 -4.91 3.20 20.00
N GLY A 189 -6.12 2.76 19.66
CA GLY A 189 -6.59 2.67 18.29
C GLY A 189 -6.78 4.04 17.62
N ARG A 190 -7.20 5.06 18.39
CA ARG A 190 -7.48 6.39 17.85
C ARG A 190 -6.24 7.28 17.76
N CYS A 191 -5.29 7.14 18.65
CA CYS A 191 -4.10 8.00 18.76
C CYS A 191 -2.85 7.37 18.14
N LEU A 192 -3.00 6.53 17.11
CA LEU A 192 -1.89 5.77 16.54
C LEU A 192 -0.86 6.64 15.80
N LEU A 193 -1.27 7.75 15.20
CA LEU A 193 -0.39 8.63 14.39
C LEU A 193 -0.03 9.93 15.11
N TYR A 194 -1.01 10.53 15.76
CA TYR A 194 -0.90 11.77 16.54
C TYR A 194 -1.95 11.75 17.65
N THR A 195 -1.99 12.81 18.46
CA THR A 195 -3.25 13.16 19.14
C THR A 195 -4.32 13.28 18.05
N SER A 196 -5.30 12.39 18.06
CA SER A 196 -6.31 12.34 17.01
C SER A 196 -6.99 13.69 16.87
N PRO A 197 -6.97 14.34 15.70
CA PRO A 197 -7.82 15.49 15.46
C PRO A 197 -9.27 15.05 15.66
N SER A 198 -10.05 15.84 16.35
CA SER A 198 -11.49 15.62 16.44
C SER A 198 -12.10 15.75 15.03
N PRO A 199 -13.28 15.17 14.75
CA PRO A 199 -13.97 15.40 13.49
C PRO A 199 -14.12 16.87 13.13
N ARG A 200 -14.15 17.76 14.14
CA ARG A 200 -14.24 19.23 13.96
C ARG A 200 -12.92 19.83 13.41
N ASP A 201 -11.78 19.16 13.56
CA ASP A 201 -10.50 19.66 13.06
C ASP A 201 -10.26 19.27 11.59
N THR A 202 -10.98 18.29 11.07
CA THR A 202 -10.90 17.86 9.68
C THR A 202 -11.79 18.68 8.73
N GLU A 203 -12.72 19.48 9.27
CA GLU A 203 -13.58 20.38 8.48
C GLU A 203 -12.88 21.70 8.09
N ARG A 204 -11.66 21.94 8.56
CA ARG A 204 -10.90 23.19 8.34
C ARG A 204 -9.72 23.06 7.36
N SER A 205 -9.57 21.94 6.66
CA SER A 205 -8.47 21.73 5.68
C SER A 205 -8.98 21.43 4.28
#